data_9e7e49a1f0ff74fa6b57e2031ff5ab67
#
_entry.id   9e7e49a1f0ff74fa6b57e2031ff5ab67
#
_cell.length_a   1.000
_cell.length_b   1.000
_cell.length_c   1.000
_cell.angle_alpha   90.00
_cell.angle_beta   90.00
_cell.angle_gamma   90.00
#
_symmetry.space_group_name_H-M   'P 1'
#
loop_
_entity.id
_entity.type
_entity.pdbx_description
1 polymer ?
#
loop_
_entity_poly.entity_id
_entity_poly.type
_entity_poly.pdbx_seq_one_letter_code
_entity_poly.pdbx_strand_id
1 'polypeptide(L)'
;MKDPTAQLRSATRRAKSDVANKLISMFLHELSRRISENWPIKVDGEEYEELVRRWFHNRCPYCSRNLADTVSVIEHLDGMNRSRAGLHVPGNVLVACRKCNNEKRRDDSLKELLLAKSGWECFLSHDGSRCVASCLTCQYWISIWEDDSERKLRLSENLMRISSFRSEFREFEKVLAPLMETLPALLTKLYADCQTFAEVEIKSLLEKFDQISQTWA
;
A
#
# COMPACT_ATOMS: atom_id res chain seq x y z
N MET A 1 -15.89 19.44 -25.78
CA MET A 1 -14.50 19.70 -25.35
C MET A 1 -14.48 19.86 -23.83
N LYS A 2 -13.56 19.20 -23.12
CA LYS A 2 -13.44 19.40 -21.66
C LYS A 2 -12.75 20.75 -21.43
N ASP A 3 -13.26 21.53 -20.48
CA ASP A 3 -12.69 22.82 -20.08
C ASP A 3 -11.20 22.65 -19.71
N PRO A 4 -10.27 23.33 -20.41
CA PRO A 4 -8.83 23.25 -20.14
C PRO A 4 -8.48 23.65 -18.70
N THR A 5 -9.20 24.62 -18.13
CA THR A 5 -9.00 25.09 -16.76
C THR A 5 -9.35 24.00 -15.72
N ALA A 6 -10.44 23.27 -15.96
CA ALA A 6 -10.82 22.15 -15.11
C ALA A 6 -9.81 20.99 -15.18
N GLN A 7 -9.23 20.74 -16.36
CA GLN A 7 -8.17 19.76 -16.55
C GLN A 7 -6.90 20.15 -15.80
N LEU A 8 -6.48 21.40 -15.89
CA LEU A 8 -5.30 21.93 -15.19
C LEU A 8 -5.47 21.84 -13.67
N ARG A 9 -6.63 22.26 -13.14
CA ARG A 9 -6.95 22.15 -11.71
C ARG A 9 -6.93 20.69 -11.22
N SER A 10 -7.43 19.76 -12.02
CA SER A 10 -7.41 18.34 -11.70
C SER A 10 -5.99 17.76 -11.69
N ALA A 11 -5.14 18.16 -12.66
CA ALA A 11 -3.75 17.76 -12.72
C ALA A 11 -2.95 18.29 -11.52
N THR A 12 -3.13 19.56 -11.17
CA THR A 12 -2.48 20.19 -10.02
C THR A 12 -2.86 19.49 -8.71
N ARG A 13 -4.14 19.16 -8.52
CA ARG A 13 -4.61 18.43 -7.34
C ARG A 13 -3.97 17.05 -7.22
N ARG A 14 -3.86 16.32 -8.34
CA ARG A 14 -3.20 14.99 -8.36
C ARG A 14 -1.71 15.12 -8.05
N ALA A 15 -1.02 16.05 -8.66
CA ALA A 15 0.40 16.27 -8.41
C ALA A 15 0.70 16.57 -6.94
N LYS A 16 -0.11 17.38 -6.26
CA LYS A 16 0.03 17.66 -4.83
C LYS A 16 -0.13 16.38 -3.99
N SER A 17 -1.15 15.56 -4.29
CA SER A 17 -1.38 14.29 -3.60
C SER A 17 -0.25 13.28 -3.84
N ASP A 18 0.25 13.20 -5.07
CA ASP A 18 1.32 12.27 -5.43
C ASP A 18 2.63 12.63 -4.71
N VAL A 19 2.98 13.91 -4.63
CA VAL A 19 4.15 14.39 -3.89
C VAL A 19 4.02 14.06 -2.39
N ALA A 20 2.88 14.38 -1.79
CA ALA A 20 2.64 14.10 -0.37
C ALA A 20 2.69 12.61 -0.05
N ASN A 21 2.07 11.76 -0.88
CA ASN A 21 2.10 10.30 -0.71
C ASN A 21 3.52 9.74 -0.90
N LYS A 22 4.29 10.29 -1.85
CA LYS A 22 5.69 9.89 -2.04
C LYS A 22 6.55 10.24 -0.82
N LEU A 23 6.36 11.42 -0.25
CA LEU A 23 7.07 11.87 0.94
C LEU A 23 6.75 10.99 2.15
N ILE A 24 5.49 10.64 2.34
CA ILE A 24 5.05 9.69 3.37
C ILE A 24 5.73 8.33 3.21
N SER A 25 5.72 7.79 2.00
CA SER A 25 6.38 6.51 1.72
C SER A 25 7.89 6.57 2.04
N MET A 26 8.57 7.64 1.65
CA MET A 26 10.00 7.84 1.96
C MET A 26 10.25 7.96 3.46
N PHE A 27 9.40 8.70 4.18
CA PHE A 27 9.46 8.81 5.63
C PHE A 27 9.29 7.45 6.32
N LEU A 28 8.31 6.66 5.89
CA LEU A 28 8.06 5.33 6.44
C LEU A 28 9.23 4.35 6.17
N HIS A 29 9.87 4.43 5.00
CA HIS A 29 11.08 3.67 4.72
C HIS A 29 12.25 4.08 5.63
N GLU A 30 12.53 5.37 5.76
CA GLU A 30 13.60 5.84 6.62
C GLU A 30 13.33 5.51 8.09
N LEU A 31 12.09 5.66 8.55
CA LEU A 31 11.69 5.27 9.89
C LEU A 31 11.91 3.77 10.11
N SER A 32 11.50 2.93 9.17
CA SER A 32 11.71 1.49 9.23
C SER A 32 13.18 1.12 9.31
N ARG A 33 14.02 1.75 8.48
CA ARG A 33 15.47 1.55 8.46
C ARG A 33 16.09 1.85 9.83
N ARG A 34 15.72 2.98 10.45
CA ARG A 34 16.24 3.38 11.78
C ARG A 34 15.79 2.43 12.88
N ILE A 35 14.52 2.05 12.88
CA ILE A 35 13.96 1.14 13.88
C ILE A 35 14.62 -0.23 13.81
N SER A 36 14.81 -0.76 12.60
CA SER A 36 15.36 -2.09 12.37
C SER A 36 16.89 -2.15 12.35
N GLU A 37 17.59 -1.03 12.59
CA GLU A 37 19.05 -0.95 12.46
C GLU A 37 19.79 -2.03 13.26
N ASN A 38 19.31 -2.32 14.45
CA ASN A 38 19.91 -3.31 15.35
C ASN A 38 19.14 -4.64 15.42
N TRP A 39 18.20 -4.85 14.52
CA TRP A 39 17.45 -6.10 14.51
C TRP A 39 18.26 -7.23 13.85
N PRO A 40 18.10 -8.48 14.34
CA PRO A 40 18.85 -9.62 13.82
C PRO A 40 18.47 -9.99 12.40
N ILE A 41 17.26 -9.62 11.94
CA ILE A 41 16.75 -9.91 10.61
C ILE A 41 16.58 -8.59 9.84
N LYS A 42 17.15 -8.52 8.65
CA LYS A 42 17.04 -7.37 7.73
C LYS A 42 16.10 -7.73 6.59
N VAL A 43 15.07 -6.92 6.41
CA VAL A 43 14.04 -7.16 5.38
C VAL A 43 14.61 -7.06 3.96
N ASP A 44 15.60 -6.18 3.75
CA ASP A 44 16.30 -6.02 2.47
C ASP A 44 17.37 -7.10 2.22
N GLY A 45 17.54 -8.05 3.15
CA GLY A 45 18.51 -9.14 3.05
C GLY A 45 17.96 -10.35 2.28
N GLU A 46 18.84 -11.04 1.55
CA GLU A 46 18.51 -12.29 0.85
C GLU A 46 17.91 -13.35 1.78
N GLU A 47 18.45 -13.45 2.99
CA GLU A 47 17.97 -14.41 4.01
C GLU A 47 16.48 -14.21 4.36
N TYR A 48 16.02 -12.95 4.43
CA TYR A 48 14.62 -12.69 4.70
C TYR A 48 13.73 -13.03 3.50
N GLU A 49 14.13 -12.69 2.29
CA GLU A 49 13.39 -13.06 1.08
C GLU A 49 13.29 -14.59 0.94
N GLU A 50 14.37 -15.31 1.18
CA GLU A 50 14.38 -16.77 1.18
C GLU A 50 13.47 -17.37 2.26
N LEU A 51 13.45 -16.77 3.47
CA LEU A 51 12.54 -17.16 4.54
C LEU A 51 11.10 -16.99 4.09
N VAL A 52 10.74 -15.84 3.54
CA VAL A 52 9.38 -15.56 3.04
C VAL A 52 9.01 -16.55 1.93
N ARG A 53 9.88 -16.75 0.94
CA ARG A 53 9.64 -17.70 -0.16
C ARG A 53 9.43 -19.12 0.35
N ARG A 54 10.22 -19.57 1.30
CA ARG A 54 10.12 -20.89 1.94
C ARG A 54 8.81 -21.02 2.71
N TRP A 55 8.42 -19.99 3.50
CA TRP A 55 7.17 -19.98 4.26
C TRP A 55 5.93 -20.17 3.37
N PHE A 56 5.92 -19.49 2.24
CA PHE A 56 4.82 -19.57 1.26
C PHE A 56 5.05 -20.61 0.15
N HIS A 57 6.02 -21.52 0.30
CA HIS A 57 6.36 -22.56 -0.68
C HIS A 57 6.60 -22.02 -2.08
N ASN A 58 7.26 -20.88 -2.19
CA ASN A 58 7.48 -20.10 -3.42
C ASN A 58 6.19 -19.77 -4.18
N ARG A 59 5.08 -19.59 -3.45
CA ARG A 59 3.78 -19.23 -4.00
C ARG A 59 3.36 -17.84 -3.56
N CYS A 60 2.59 -17.16 -4.39
CA CYS A 60 1.98 -15.89 -4.03
C CYS A 60 1.07 -16.07 -2.80
N PRO A 61 1.25 -15.30 -1.72
CA PRO A 61 0.45 -15.40 -0.50
C PRO A 61 -1.05 -15.19 -0.72
N TYR A 62 -1.40 -14.52 -1.80
CA TYR A 62 -2.77 -14.14 -2.11
C TYR A 62 -3.50 -15.11 -3.06
N CYS A 63 -2.88 -15.46 -4.19
CA CYS A 63 -3.52 -16.27 -5.22
C CYS A 63 -2.91 -17.66 -5.41
N SER A 64 -1.95 -18.04 -4.56
CA SER A 64 -1.26 -19.33 -4.56
C SER A 64 -0.52 -19.67 -5.88
N ARG A 65 -0.42 -18.74 -6.85
CA ARG A 65 0.36 -18.93 -8.08
C ARG A 65 1.82 -19.11 -7.73
N ASN A 66 2.51 -20.02 -8.42
CA ASN A 66 3.96 -20.19 -8.28
C ASN A 66 4.68 -18.89 -8.70
N LEU A 67 5.56 -18.39 -7.85
CA LEU A 67 6.31 -17.16 -8.09
C LEU A 67 7.44 -17.33 -9.13
N ALA A 68 7.84 -18.57 -9.43
CA ALA A 68 8.78 -18.85 -10.51
C ALA A 68 8.16 -18.60 -11.91
N ASP A 69 6.83 -18.71 -12.01
CA ASP A 69 6.11 -18.59 -13.29
C ASP A 69 5.57 -17.17 -13.52
N THR A 70 5.93 -16.19 -12.68
CA THR A 70 5.40 -14.84 -12.76
C THR A 70 6.38 -13.79 -12.23
N VAL A 71 6.16 -12.54 -12.58
CA VAL A 71 6.94 -11.45 -11.99
C VAL A 71 6.53 -11.30 -10.53
N SER A 72 7.47 -11.53 -9.64
CA SER A 72 7.33 -11.30 -8.20
C SER A 72 7.80 -9.90 -7.82
N VAL A 73 7.21 -9.35 -6.76
CA VAL A 73 7.53 -8.04 -6.21
C VAL A 73 7.48 -8.07 -4.69
N ILE A 74 8.25 -7.19 -4.07
CA ILE A 74 8.14 -6.90 -2.64
C ILE A 74 6.78 -6.27 -2.38
N GLU A 75 6.11 -6.75 -1.37
CA GLU A 75 4.75 -6.38 -0.99
C GLU A 75 4.69 -6.11 0.52
N HIS A 76 3.90 -5.12 0.93
CA HIS A 76 3.65 -4.81 2.33
C HIS A 76 2.22 -5.20 2.69
N LEU A 77 2.03 -6.06 3.68
CA LEU A 77 0.70 -6.43 4.18
C LEU A 77 -0.10 -5.21 4.61
N ASP A 78 0.47 -4.38 5.44
CA ASP A 78 -0.03 -3.04 5.70
C ASP A 78 0.71 -2.07 4.78
N GLY A 79 -0.01 -1.42 3.89
CA GLY A 79 0.58 -0.54 2.88
C GLY A 79 1.35 0.63 3.50
N MET A 80 2.46 1.00 2.89
CA MET A 80 3.28 2.14 3.30
C MET A 80 2.65 3.46 2.85
N ASN A 81 1.51 3.77 3.42
CA ASN A 81 0.72 4.98 3.13
C ASN A 81 0.14 5.56 4.42
N ARG A 82 -0.48 6.74 4.34
CA ARG A 82 -1.03 7.45 5.51
C ARG A 82 -2.16 6.71 6.22
N SER A 83 -2.92 5.89 5.49
CA SER A 83 -4.10 5.21 6.05
C SER A 83 -3.73 3.94 6.79
N ARG A 84 -2.63 3.30 6.39
CA ARG A 84 -2.16 2.02 6.93
C ARG A 84 -0.98 2.17 7.86
N ALA A 85 -0.18 3.21 7.65
CA ALA A 85 1.06 3.43 8.38
C ALA A 85 1.99 2.20 8.39
N GLY A 86 1.92 1.36 7.36
CA GLY A 86 2.74 0.15 7.27
C GLY A 86 4.23 0.47 7.25
N LEU A 87 5.02 -0.35 7.93
CA LEU A 87 6.47 -0.23 8.00
C LEU A 87 7.16 -1.33 7.19
N HIS A 88 8.37 -1.04 6.71
CA HIS A 88 9.21 -2.02 6.02
C HIS A 88 9.99 -2.87 7.03
N VAL A 89 9.28 -3.78 7.67
CA VAL A 89 9.78 -4.58 8.80
C VAL A 89 9.34 -6.05 8.66
N PRO A 90 10.05 -6.99 9.34
CA PRO A 90 9.65 -8.38 9.36
C PRO A 90 8.19 -8.57 9.80
N GLY A 91 7.48 -9.49 9.17
CA GLY A 91 6.06 -9.73 9.40
C GLY A 91 5.11 -8.85 8.59
N ASN A 92 5.57 -7.67 8.12
CA ASN A 92 4.79 -6.82 7.21
C ASN A 92 5.21 -6.94 5.74
N VAL A 93 6.41 -7.44 5.47
CA VAL A 93 6.96 -7.55 4.12
C VAL A 93 6.85 -8.98 3.59
N LEU A 94 6.35 -9.11 2.37
CA LEU A 94 6.16 -10.38 1.66
C LEU A 94 6.74 -10.31 0.25
N VAL A 95 6.75 -11.48 -0.41
CA VAL A 95 6.94 -11.58 -1.86
C VAL A 95 5.63 -12.03 -2.49
N ALA A 96 5.06 -11.21 -3.35
CA ALA A 96 3.79 -11.50 -4.03
C ALA A 96 3.92 -11.40 -5.56
N CYS A 97 2.97 -11.97 -6.30
CA CYS A 97 2.94 -11.73 -7.73
C CYS A 97 2.47 -10.29 -8.03
N ARG A 98 3.05 -9.69 -9.07
CA ARG A 98 2.74 -8.31 -9.48
C ARG A 98 1.24 -8.07 -9.67
N LYS A 99 0.50 -9.05 -10.17
CA LYS A 99 -0.94 -8.93 -10.39
C LYS A 99 -1.69 -8.71 -9.09
N CYS A 100 -1.45 -9.54 -8.07
CA CYS A 100 -2.08 -9.37 -6.75
C CYS A 100 -1.68 -8.06 -6.06
N ASN A 101 -0.39 -7.69 -6.12
CA ASN A 101 0.06 -6.41 -5.59
C ASN A 101 -0.65 -5.21 -6.24
N ASN A 102 -0.82 -5.22 -7.57
CA ASN A 102 -1.53 -4.16 -8.26
C ASN A 102 -3.02 -4.09 -7.88
N GLU A 103 -3.69 -5.23 -7.77
CA GLU A 103 -5.10 -5.30 -7.35
C GLU A 103 -5.29 -4.79 -5.91
N LYS A 104 -4.39 -5.17 -5.01
CA LYS A 104 -4.39 -4.65 -3.65
C LYS A 104 -4.23 -3.14 -3.59
N ARG A 105 -3.27 -2.58 -4.33
CA ARG A 105 -3.06 -1.13 -4.39
C ARG A 105 -4.28 -0.40 -4.93
N ARG A 106 -5.00 -0.99 -5.87
CA ARG A 106 -6.28 -0.47 -6.37
C ARG A 106 -7.36 -0.47 -5.28
N ASP A 107 -7.47 -1.55 -4.51
CA ASP A 107 -8.43 -1.66 -3.41
C ASP A 107 -8.13 -0.66 -2.30
N ASP A 108 -6.87 -0.51 -1.92
CA ASP A 108 -6.42 0.50 -0.96
C ASP A 108 -6.79 1.92 -1.41
N SER A 109 -6.56 2.25 -2.68
CA SER A 109 -6.88 3.57 -3.24
C SER A 109 -8.38 3.86 -3.28
N LEU A 110 -9.20 2.88 -3.62
CA LEU A 110 -10.66 3.02 -3.66
C LEU A 110 -11.24 3.26 -2.27
N LYS A 111 -10.70 2.62 -1.26
CA LYS A 111 -11.19 2.77 0.12
C LYS A 111 -10.70 4.02 0.81
N GLU A 112 -9.50 4.48 0.51
CA GLU A 112 -9.05 5.82 0.91
C GLU A 112 -10.02 6.91 0.41
N LEU A 113 -10.50 6.77 -0.81
CA LEU A 113 -11.42 7.73 -1.43
C LEU A 113 -12.83 7.66 -0.86
N LEU A 114 -13.31 6.48 -0.47
CA LEU A 114 -14.73 6.27 -0.18
C LEU A 114 -15.05 6.15 1.31
N LEU A 115 -14.19 5.66 2.19
CA LEU A 115 -14.61 5.24 3.52
C LEU A 115 -13.64 5.55 4.67
N ALA A 116 -12.43 6.04 4.44
CA ALA A 116 -11.38 6.17 5.47
C ALA A 116 -11.14 4.85 6.28
N LYS A 117 -11.68 3.74 5.81
CA LYS A 117 -11.52 2.41 6.38
C LYS A 117 -10.51 1.60 5.62
N SER A 118 -9.89 0.70 6.32
CA SER A 118 -8.81 -0.11 5.84
C SER A 118 -9.18 -0.96 4.61
N GLY A 119 -8.50 -0.76 3.48
CA GLY A 119 -8.70 -1.44 2.21
C GLY A 119 -8.50 -2.95 2.21
N TRP A 120 -7.89 -3.49 3.21
CA TRP A 120 -7.56 -4.90 3.30
C TRP A 120 -8.69 -5.85 3.69
N GLU A 121 -9.83 -5.35 4.13
CA GLU A 121 -10.92 -6.22 4.58
C GLU A 121 -11.33 -7.24 3.52
N CYS A 122 -11.33 -6.84 2.24
CA CYS A 122 -11.62 -7.78 1.16
C CYS A 122 -10.46 -8.71 0.79
N PHE A 123 -9.22 -8.36 1.12
CA PHE A 123 -8.05 -9.19 0.82
C PHE A 123 -7.63 -10.08 1.98
N LEU A 124 -7.75 -9.62 3.22
CA LEU A 124 -7.22 -10.28 4.41
C LEU A 124 -8.28 -10.76 5.41
N SER A 125 -9.49 -10.21 5.40
CA SER A 125 -10.56 -10.62 6.30
C SER A 125 -11.69 -11.38 5.61
N HIS A 126 -11.58 -11.58 4.29
CA HIS A 126 -12.62 -12.19 3.49
C HIS A 126 -12.30 -13.66 3.26
N ASP A 127 -13.03 -14.52 3.92
CA ASP A 127 -12.95 -15.97 3.75
C ASP A 127 -13.61 -16.50 2.45
N GLY A 128 -13.96 -15.60 1.53
CA GLY A 128 -14.68 -15.92 0.30
C GLY A 128 -16.20 -16.06 0.46
N SER A 129 -16.72 -16.16 1.68
CA SER A 129 -18.16 -16.35 1.93
C SER A 129 -19.04 -15.18 1.52
N ARG A 130 -18.45 -13.98 1.44
CA ARG A 130 -19.13 -12.73 1.11
C ARG A 130 -18.77 -12.19 -0.28
N CYS A 131 -18.21 -13.02 -1.16
CA CYS A 131 -17.88 -12.61 -2.51
C CYS A 131 -19.16 -12.27 -3.30
N VAL A 132 -19.18 -11.04 -3.82
CA VAL A 132 -20.29 -10.55 -4.66
C VAL A 132 -19.74 -9.96 -5.95
N ALA A 133 -20.41 -10.22 -7.06
CA ALA A 133 -19.97 -9.77 -8.39
C ALA A 133 -19.91 -8.24 -8.54
N SER A 134 -20.64 -7.49 -7.73
CA SER A 134 -20.61 -6.02 -7.71
C SER A 134 -19.36 -5.42 -7.02
N CYS A 135 -18.61 -6.19 -6.23
CA CYS A 135 -17.38 -5.77 -5.60
C CYS A 135 -16.18 -6.00 -6.52
N LEU A 136 -15.41 -4.97 -6.84
CA LEU A 136 -14.25 -5.07 -7.72
C LEU A 136 -13.18 -6.05 -7.22
N THR A 137 -12.95 -6.08 -5.91
CA THR A 137 -11.99 -7.02 -5.31
C THR A 137 -12.51 -8.46 -5.37
N CYS A 138 -13.81 -8.66 -5.14
CA CYS A 138 -14.42 -9.98 -5.29
C CYS A 138 -14.39 -10.45 -6.75
N GLN A 139 -14.61 -9.58 -7.73
CA GLN A 139 -14.45 -9.92 -9.15
C GLN A 139 -13.05 -10.45 -9.46
N TYR A 140 -12.01 -9.88 -8.83
CA TYR A 140 -10.65 -10.38 -8.97
C TYR A 140 -10.54 -11.84 -8.49
N TRP A 141 -11.06 -12.15 -7.30
CA TRP A 141 -11.01 -13.51 -6.75
C TRP A 141 -11.86 -14.50 -7.57
N ILE A 142 -13.04 -14.07 -8.01
CA ILE A 142 -13.90 -14.86 -8.91
C ILE A 142 -13.18 -15.17 -10.24
N SER A 143 -12.40 -14.24 -10.77
CA SER A 143 -11.62 -14.44 -11.99
C SER A 143 -10.43 -15.42 -11.84
N ILE A 144 -10.01 -15.69 -10.59
CA ILE A 144 -8.92 -16.64 -10.29
C ILE A 144 -9.50 -18.02 -9.99
N TRP A 145 -10.56 -18.07 -9.20
CA TRP A 145 -11.25 -19.29 -8.79
C TRP A 145 -12.75 -19.11 -9.04
N GLU A 146 -13.23 -19.67 -10.15
CA GLU A 146 -14.64 -19.58 -10.56
C GLU A 146 -15.53 -20.37 -9.60
N ASP A 147 -15.10 -21.56 -9.19
CA ASP A 147 -15.82 -22.38 -8.21
C ASP A 147 -15.81 -21.71 -6.83
N ASP A 148 -17.01 -21.60 -6.25
CA ASP A 148 -17.25 -20.91 -5.00
C ASP A 148 -16.60 -21.63 -3.79
N SER A 149 -16.65 -22.95 -3.80
CA SER A 149 -16.11 -23.78 -2.73
C SER A 149 -14.59 -23.77 -2.76
N GLU A 150 -13.97 -23.87 -3.95
CA GLU A 150 -12.54 -23.75 -4.11
C GLU A 150 -12.07 -22.38 -3.70
N ARG A 151 -12.75 -21.31 -4.14
CA ARG A 151 -12.40 -19.93 -3.77
C ARG A 151 -12.40 -19.70 -2.26
N LYS A 152 -13.45 -20.15 -1.56
CA LYS A 152 -13.54 -20.06 -0.10
C LYS A 152 -12.40 -20.80 0.59
N LEU A 153 -12.14 -22.03 0.15
CA LEU A 153 -11.05 -22.84 0.69
C LEU A 153 -9.70 -22.14 0.51
N ARG A 154 -9.37 -21.70 -0.70
CA ARG A 154 -8.10 -21.05 -1.02
C ARG A 154 -7.89 -19.73 -0.29
N LEU A 155 -8.92 -18.89 -0.20
CA LEU A 155 -8.83 -17.63 0.55
C LEU A 155 -8.64 -17.90 2.03
N SER A 156 -9.36 -18.85 2.62
CA SER A 156 -9.20 -19.25 4.02
C SER A 156 -7.80 -19.78 4.33
N GLU A 157 -7.28 -20.70 3.49
CA GLU A 157 -5.92 -21.23 3.63
C GLU A 157 -4.86 -20.12 3.56
N ASN A 158 -4.99 -19.20 2.59
CA ASN A 158 -4.04 -18.10 2.41
C ASN A 158 -4.10 -17.13 3.59
N LEU A 159 -5.29 -16.81 4.10
CA LEU A 159 -5.46 -15.98 5.30
C LEU A 159 -4.81 -16.60 6.52
N MET A 160 -5.04 -17.88 6.78
CA MET A 160 -4.41 -18.59 7.89
C MET A 160 -2.88 -18.57 7.79
N ARG A 161 -2.34 -18.76 6.57
CA ARG A 161 -0.90 -18.77 6.34
C ARG A 161 -0.28 -17.39 6.55
N ILE A 162 -0.94 -16.32 6.07
CA ILE A 162 -0.52 -14.93 6.31
C ILE A 162 -0.57 -14.60 7.80
N SER A 163 -1.63 -14.99 8.49
CA SER A 163 -1.81 -14.78 9.93
C SER A 163 -0.72 -15.48 10.74
N SER A 164 -0.42 -16.74 10.38
CA SER A 164 0.66 -17.51 10.98
C SER A 164 2.03 -16.88 10.73
N PHE A 165 2.28 -16.40 9.50
CA PHE A 165 3.50 -15.66 9.17
C PHE A 165 3.67 -14.40 10.02
N ARG A 166 2.63 -13.57 10.14
CA ARG A 166 2.69 -12.38 11.02
C ARG A 166 2.97 -12.75 12.48
N SER A 167 2.36 -13.84 12.94
CA SER A 167 2.55 -14.30 14.34
C SER A 167 3.98 -14.71 14.65
N GLU A 168 4.75 -15.17 13.67
CA GLU A 168 6.19 -15.47 13.84
C GLU A 168 7.00 -14.23 14.22
N PHE A 169 6.56 -13.05 13.75
CA PHE A 169 7.23 -11.76 13.99
C PHE A 169 6.54 -10.90 15.06
N ARG A 170 5.69 -11.50 15.90
CA ARG A 170 4.90 -10.79 16.92
C ARG A 170 5.75 -9.97 17.90
N GLU A 171 6.97 -10.39 18.17
CA GLU A 171 7.85 -9.64 19.08
C GLU A 171 8.23 -8.28 18.50
N PHE A 172 8.42 -8.18 17.18
CA PHE A 172 8.64 -6.90 16.52
C PHE A 172 7.39 -6.02 16.55
N GLU A 173 6.19 -6.59 16.35
CA GLU A 173 4.91 -5.87 16.48
C GLU A 173 4.74 -5.25 17.88
N LYS A 174 5.08 -5.98 18.93
CA LYS A 174 5.02 -5.47 20.33
C LYS A 174 5.93 -4.26 20.55
N VAL A 175 7.14 -4.30 20.01
CA VAL A 175 8.10 -3.18 20.08
C VAL A 175 7.57 -1.96 19.33
N LEU A 176 6.84 -2.17 18.23
CA LEU A 176 6.30 -1.10 17.40
C LEU A 176 4.95 -0.56 17.89
N ALA A 177 4.24 -1.25 18.76
CA ALA A 177 2.89 -0.89 19.18
C ALA A 177 2.75 0.59 19.64
N PRO A 178 3.62 1.15 20.51
CA PRO A 178 3.52 2.55 20.94
C PRO A 178 3.69 3.54 19.78
N LEU A 179 4.53 3.21 18.80
CA LEU A 179 4.72 4.02 17.60
C LEU A 179 3.46 3.98 16.72
N MET A 180 2.89 2.80 16.53
CA MET A 180 1.72 2.61 15.66
C MET A 180 0.47 3.34 16.16
N GLU A 181 0.37 3.64 17.46
CA GLU A 181 -0.71 4.45 18.02
C GLU A 181 -0.64 5.91 17.59
N THR A 182 0.57 6.46 17.44
CA THR A 182 0.79 7.88 17.14
C THR A 182 1.02 8.17 15.66
N LEU A 183 1.54 7.19 14.94
CA LEU A 183 1.98 7.32 13.55
C LEU A 183 0.88 7.80 12.60
N PRO A 184 -0.38 7.32 12.64
CA PRO A 184 -1.44 7.77 11.74
C PRO A 184 -1.74 9.27 11.85
N ALA A 185 -1.75 9.82 13.07
CA ALA A 185 -1.95 11.25 13.28
C ALA A 185 -0.78 12.07 12.71
N LEU A 186 0.45 11.62 12.93
CA LEU A 186 1.65 12.25 12.40
C LEU A 186 1.65 12.25 10.86
N LEU A 187 1.31 11.14 10.22
CA LEU A 187 1.24 11.02 8.77
C LEU A 187 0.13 11.88 8.17
N THR A 188 -0.99 12.00 8.85
CA THR A 188 -2.08 12.88 8.44
C THR A 188 -1.64 14.34 8.48
N LYS A 189 -0.94 14.75 9.54
CA LYS A 189 -0.37 16.10 9.64
C LYS A 189 0.67 16.34 8.54
N LEU A 190 1.60 15.43 8.36
CA LEU A 190 2.64 15.53 7.31
C LEU A 190 2.00 15.68 5.93
N TYR A 191 0.94 14.91 5.64
CA TYR A 191 0.20 15.04 4.39
C TYR A 191 -0.39 16.44 4.22
N ALA A 192 -1.04 16.98 5.23
CA ALA A 192 -1.64 18.33 5.20
C ALA A 192 -0.57 19.42 5.02
N ASP A 193 0.54 19.32 5.73
CA ASP A 193 1.66 20.26 5.63
C ASP A 193 2.26 20.25 4.20
N CYS A 194 2.44 19.07 3.60
CA CYS A 194 2.89 18.95 2.20
C CYS A 194 1.91 19.57 1.20
N GLN A 195 0.61 19.39 1.42
CA GLN A 195 -0.43 20.00 0.57
C GLN A 195 -0.36 21.52 0.63
N THR A 196 -0.28 22.08 1.82
CA THR A 196 -0.19 23.53 2.06
C THR A 196 1.08 24.11 1.44
N PHE A 197 2.23 23.48 1.66
CA PHE A 197 3.50 23.91 1.07
C PHE A 197 3.44 23.91 -0.47
N ALA A 198 2.98 22.81 -1.07
CA ALA A 198 2.86 22.73 -2.52
C ALA A 198 1.88 23.78 -3.11
N GLU A 199 0.85 24.16 -2.37
CA GLU A 199 -0.12 25.18 -2.77
C GLU A 199 0.52 26.57 -2.81
N VAL A 200 1.29 26.92 -1.78
CA VAL A 200 2.01 28.20 -1.69
C VAL A 200 3.05 28.31 -2.81
N GLU A 201 3.86 27.28 -3.01
CA GLU A 201 4.89 27.27 -4.06
C GLU A 201 4.32 27.36 -5.47
N ILE A 202 3.24 26.60 -5.76
CA ILE A 202 2.58 26.67 -7.07
C ILE A 202 2.01 28.07 -7.32
N LYS A 203 1.38 28.67 -6.30
CA LYS A 203 0.84 30.03 -6.43
C LYS A 203 1.94 31.04 -6.72
N SER A 204 3.05 30.99 -5.97
CA SER A 204 4.22 31.85 -6.19
C SER A 204 4.79 31.71 -7.60
N LEU A 205 4.90 30.48 -8.12
CA LEU A 205 5.39 30.25 -9.48
C LEU A 205 4.43 30.79 -10.56
N LEU A 206 3.12 30.65 -10.38
CA LEU A 206 2.13 31.19 -11.31
C LEU A 206 2.17 32.72 -11.33
N GLU A 207 2.27 33.37 -10.18
CA GLU A 207 2.42 34.82 -10.08
C GLU A 207 3.68 35.34 -10.81
N LYS A 208 4.80 34.63 -10.68
CA LYS A 208 6.03 34.94 -11.44
C LYS A 208 5.85 34.76 -12.96
N PHE A 209 5.16 33.68 -13.37
CA PHE A 209 4.87 33.41 -14.75
C PHE A 209 3.99 34.49 -15.37
N ASP A 210 2.95 34.95 -14.69
CA ASP A 210 2.07 36.00 -15.11
C ASP A 210 2.82 37.35 -15.31
N GLN A 211 3.74 37.65 -14.39
CA GLN A 211 4.63 38.84 -14.53
C GLN A 211 5.52 38.75 -15.77
N ILE A 212 6.11 37.60 -16.06
CA ILE A 212 6.95 37.39 -17.23
C ILE A 212 6.10 37.46 -18.52
N SER A 213 4.91 36.88 -18.54
CA SER A 213 4.04 36.88 -19.73
C SER A 213 3.58 38.30 -20.10
N GLN A 214 3.39 39.18 -19.13
CA GLN A 214 3.06 40.60 -19.38
C GLN A 214 4.20 41.38 -20.05
N THR A 215 5.44 40.90 -19.92
CA THR A 215 6.60 41.57 -20.60
C THR A 215 6.74 41.14 -22.07
N TRP A 216 5.99 40.14 -22.51
CA TRP A 216 6.01 39.65 -23.91
C TRP A 216 4.82 40.13 -24.73
N ALA A 217 3.87 40.83 -24.11
CA ALA A 217 2.73 41.47 -24.79
C ALA A 217 3.02 42.94 -25.15
#